data_1b6e7c11ee83757a0a831d029372fd6c
#
_entry.id   1b6e7c11ee83757a0a831d029372fd6c
#
_cell.length_a   1.000
_cell.length_b   1.000
_cell.length_c   1.000
_cell.angle_alpha   90.00
_cell.angle_beta   90.00
_cell.angle_gamma   90.00
#
_symmetry.space_group_name_H-M   'P 1'
#
loop_
_entity.id
_entity.type
_entity.pdbx_description
1 polymer ?
#
loop_
_entity_poly.entity_id
_entity_poly.type
_entity_poly.pdbx_seq_one_letter_code
_entity_poly.pdbx_strand_id
1 'polypeptide(L)'
;YGELILASWLITATGAIFLALIFAKLCAKIPKTGGPHAYVQAAFGQNASFFTAWTYWVISWMSSTAVVIAVIGYLHPLMGDVQPMTKVALEIGVLIAITGLNILGVKAAGYAEFVFTVLKVVPLALVPLWGLQYVQLDHFIPFNPTQHSIFSGLNAAALLTLWGFIDV
;
A
#
# COMPACT_ATOMS: atom_id res chain seq x y z
N TYR A 1 0.22 4.76 21.12
CA TYR A 1 0.06 6.06 20.46
C TYR A 1 -1.38 6.63 20.59
N GLY A 2 -2.33 5.85 21.10
CA GLY A 2 -3.71 6.31 21.37
C GLY A 2 -4.37 6.99 20.18
N GLU A 3 -5.16 8.03 20.46
CA GLU A 3 -5.90 8.78 19.42
C GLU A 3 -5.01 9.65 18.52
N LEU A 4 -3.72 9.83 18.83
CA LEU A 4 -2.76 10.44 17.92
C LEU A 4 -2.72 9.73 16.57
N ILE A 5 -3.08 8.43 16.53
CA ILE A 5 -3.19 7.65 15.29
C ILE A 5 -4.25 8.25 14.38
N LEU A 6 -5.42 8.65 14.90
CA LEU A 6 -6.47 9.26 14.07
C LEU A 6 -6.02 10.58 13.44
N ALA A 7 -5.34 11.42 14.21
CA ALA A 7 -4.75 12.65 13.68
C ALA A 7 -3.70 12.35 12.61
N SER A 8 -2.87 11.32 12.81
CA SER A 8 -1.87 10.87 11.83
C SER A 8 -2.52 10.38 10.53
N TRP A 9 -3.63 9.65 10.61
CA TRP A 9 -4.39 9.23 9.42
C TRP A 9 -4.90 10.42 8.61
N LEU A 10 -5.42 11.46 9.26
CA LEU A 10 -5.90 12.67 8.58
C LEU A 10 -4.75 13.43 7.90
N ILE A 11 -3.61 13.54 8.56
CA ILE A 11 -2.43 14.22 8.02
C ILE A 11 -1.88 13.44 6.81
N THR A 12 -1.69 12.14 6.94
CA THR A 12 -1.17 11.30 5.85
C THR A 12 -2.13 11.20 4.68
N ALA A 13 -3.45 11.09 4.94
CA ALA A 13 -4.48 11.12 3.90
C ALA A 13 -4.46 12.45 3.12
N THR A 14 -4.34 13.58 3.84
CA THR A 14 -4.23 14.90 3.20
C THR A 14 -2.98 14.99 2.32
N GLY A 15 -1.84 14.51 2.81
CA GLY A 15 -0.59 14.44 2.04
C GLY A 15 -0.73 13.56 0.80
N ALA A 16 -1.35 12.39 0.93
CA ALA A 16 -1.61 11.47 -0.19
C ALA A 16 -2.52 12.11 -1.26
N ILE A 17 -3.57 12.83 -0.85
CA ILE A 17 -4.45 13.56 -1.77
C ILE A 17 -3.67 14.62 -2.55
N PHE A 18 -2.80 15.41 -1.89
CA PHE A 18 -1.97 16.38 -2.59
C PHE A 18 -1.03 15.73 -3.61
N LEU A 19 -0.39 14.61 -3.24
CA LEU A 19 0.44 13.84 -4.17
C LEU A 19 -0.38 13.33 -5.37
N ALA A 20 -1.56 12.77 -5.13
CA ALA A 20 -2.45 12.30 -6.19
C ALA A 20 -2.86 13.44 -7.14
N LEU A 21 -3.16 14.63 -6.63
CA LEU A 21 -3.49 15.81 -7.43
C LEU A 21 -2.31 16.29 -8.28
N ILE A 22 -1.07 16.21 -7.73
CA ILE A 22 0.15 16.54 -8.48
C ILE A 22 0.33 15.56 -9.63
N PHE A 23 0.24 14.24 -9.36
CA PHE A 23 0.35 13.21 -10.40
C PHE A 23 -0.77 13.32 -11.45
N ALA A 24 -2.00 13.62 -11.05
CA ALA A 24 -3.10 13.85 -11.97
C ALA A 24 -2.79 15.02 -12.94
N LYS A 25 -2.25 16.14 -12.44
CA LYS A 25 -1.83 17.29 -13.27
C LYS A 25 -0.66 16.92 -14.18
N LEU A 26 0.32 16.17 -13.69
CA LEU A 26 1.46 15.70 -14.48
C LEU A 26 1.00 14.77 -15.61
N CYS A 27 0.12 13.85 -15.31
CA CYS A 27 -0.47 12.92 -16.28
C CYS A 27 -1.22 13.67 -17.38
N ALA A 28 -2.02 14.67 -17.02
CA ALA A 28 -2.74 15.50 -17.98
C ALA A 28 -1.80 16.34 -18.87
N LYS A 29 -0.66 16.81 -18.33
CA LYS A 29 0.31 17.64 -19.05
C LYS A 29 1.29 16.83 -19.90
N ILE A 30 1.63 15.61 -19.46
CA ILE A 30 2.60 14.73 -20.12
C ILE A 30 1.94 13.35 -20.31
N PRO A 31 1.05 13.21 -21.31
CA PRO A 31 0.32 11.97 -21.56
C PRO A 31 1.23 10.92 -22.26
N LYS A 32 2.30 10.53 -21.59
CA LYS A 32 3.24 9.51 -22.06
C LYS A 32 3.15 8.28 -21.17
N THR A 33 3.21 7.10 -21.78
CA THR A 33 3.36 5.84 -21.04
C THR A 33 4.71 5.82 -20.33
N GLY A 34 4.73 5.33 -19.08
CA GLY A 34 5.96 5.18 -18.33
C GLY A 34 5.91 5.75 -16.89
N GLY A 35 4.87 6.52 -16.56
CA GLY A 35 4.70 7.02 -15.20
C GLY A 35 5.82 7.98 -14.73
N PRO A 36 6.33 7.81 -13.50
CA PRO A 36 7.25 8.78 -12.88
C PRO A 36 8.50 9.09 -13.71
N HIS A 37 9.10 8.10 -14.38
CA HIS A 37 10.31 8.34 -15.17
C HIS A 37 10.06 9.23 -16.39
N ALA A 38 8.86 9.20 -16.99
CA ALA A 38 8.52 10.08 -18.09
C ALA A 38 8.43 11.56 -17.65
N TYR A 39 7.94 11.79 -16.44
CA TYR A 39 7.88 13.13 -15.86
C TYR A 39 9.27 13.66 -15.50
N VAL A 40 10.10 12.80 -14.92
CA VAL A 40 11.51 13.13 -14.61
C VAL A 40 12.30 13.41 -15.90
N GLN A 41 12.05 12.63 -16.97
CA GLN A 41 12.68 12.88 -18.28
C GLN A 41 12.35 14.26 -18.83
N ALA A 42 11.08 14.65 -18.73
CA ALA A 42 10.63 15.95 -19.22
C ALA A 42 11.21 17.13 -18.43
N ALA A 43 11.47 16.94 -17.11
CA ALA A 43 11.94 18.00 -16.23
C ALA A 43 13.48 18.07 -16.11
N PHE A 44 14.16 16.91 -16.06
CA PHE A 44 15.58 16.80 -15.69
C PHE A 44 16.43 16.06 -16.73
N GLY A 45 15.82 15.61 -17.83
CA GLY A 45 16.54 14.94 -18.92
C GLY A 45 16.73 13.43 -18.72
N GLN A 46 17.44 12.83 -19.68
CA GLN A 46 17.51 11.38 -19.85
C GLN A 46 18.26 10.66 -18.73
N ASN A 47 19.34 11.25 -18.22
CA ASN A 47 20.14 10.62 -17.17
C ASN A 47 19.36 10.46 -15.88
N ALA A 48 18.68 11.52 -15.44
CA ALA A 48 17.82 11.46 -14.25
C ALA A 48 16.67 10.48 -14.43
N SER A 49 16.06 10.45 -15.62
CA SER A 49 15.02 9.48 -15.97
C SER A 49 15.50 8.04 -15.90
N PHE A 50 16.72 7.74 -16.35
CA PHE A 50 17.29 6.41 -16.25
C PHE A 50 17.41 5.93 -14.80
N PHE A 51 17.97 6.76 -13.92
CA PHE A 51 18.06 6.41 -12.49
C PHE A 51 16.69 6.22 -11.84
N THR A 52 15.72 7.05 -12.20
CA THR A 52 14.35 6.91 -11.70
C THR A 52 13.72 5.59 -12.18
N ALA A 53 13.85 5.26 -13.46
CA ALA A 53 13.32 4.02 -14.02
C ALA A 53 13.99 2.78 -13.42
N TRP A 54 15.32 2.83 -13.24
CA TRP A 54 16.07 1.77 -12.58
C TRP A 54 15.60 1.54 -11.14
N THR A 55 15.52 2.62 -10.36
CA THR A 55 15.06 2.55 -8.96
C THR A 55 13.63 2.00 -8.89
N TYR A 56 12.75 2.47 -9.76
CA TYR A 56 11.37 2.01 -9.82
C TYR A 56 11.29 0.52 -10.16
N TRP A 57 12.11 0.05 -11.10
CA TRP A 57 12.18 -1.36 -11.47
C TRP A 57 12.67 -2.23 -10.30
N VAL A 58 13.74 -1.81 -9.61
CA VAL A 58 14.27 -2.52 -8.43
C VAL A 58 13.23 -2.60 -7.31
N ILE A 59 12.59 -1.47 -7.00
CA ILE A 59 11.53 -1.43 -5.96
C ILE A 59 10.38 -2.35 -6.33
N SER A 60 9.93 -2.35 -7.59
CA SER A 60 8.77 -3.13 -8.03
C SER A 60 8.94 -4.63 -7.79
N TRP A 61 10.07 -5.23 -8.19
CA TRP A 61 10.25 -6.66 -7.98
C TRP A 61 10.54 -7.02 -6.52
N MET A 62 11.26 -6.17 -5.78
CA MET A 62 11.47 -6.37 -4.33
C MET A 62 10.15 -6.30 -3.57
N SER A 63 9.33 -5.29 -3.85
CA SER A 63 8.02 -5.11 -3.23
C SER A 63 7.09 -6.28 -3.54
N SER A 64 7.02 -6.72 -4.80
CA SER A 64 6.20 -7.87 -5.19
C SER A 64 6.60 -9.14 -4.43
N THR A 65 7.89 -9.40 -4.28
CA THR A 65 8.39 -10.54 -3.50
C THR A 65 8.01 -10.42 -2.03
N ALA A 66 8.19 -9.24 -1.43
CA ALA A 66 7.83 -9.00 -0.03
C ALA A 66 6.33 -9.21 0.23
N VAL A 67 5.47 -8.74 -0.69
CA VAL A 67 4.01 -8.93 -0.59
C VAL A 67 3.65 -10.41 -0.66
N VAL A 68 4.25 -11.20 -1.55
CA VAL A 68 3.98 -12.65 -1.63
C VAL A 68 4.38 -13.37 -0.35
N ILE A 69 5.54 -13.05 0.21
CA ILE A 69 5.99 -13.60 1.50
C ILE A 69 5.00 -13.22 2.62
N ALA A 70 4.55 -11.97 2.64
CA ALA A 70 3.57 -11.51 3.62
C ALA A 70 2.22 -12.24 3.50
N VAL A 71 1.72 -12.47 2.27
CA VAL A 71 0.48 -13.23 2.03
C VAL A 71 0.57 -14.64 2.63
N ILE A 72 1.66 -15.36 2.37
CA ILE A 72 1.86 -16.70 2.93
C ILE A 72 2.02 -16.64 4.46
N GLY A 73 2.69 -15.59 4.98
CA GLY A 73 2.79 -15.33 6.41
C GLY A 73 1.42 -15.15 7.08
N TYR A 74 0.51 -14.39 6.47
CA TYR A 74 -0.86 -14.21 6.97
C TYR A 74 -1.72 -15.49 6.90
N LEU A 75 -1.41 -16.40 6.00
CA LEU A 75 -2.09 -17.70 5.93
C LEU A 75 -1.58 -18.71 6.96
N HIS A 76 -0.43 -18.46 7.58
CA HIS A 76 0.17 -19.36 8.57
C HIS A 76 -0.79 -19.82 9.69
N PRO A 77 -1.61 -18.94 10.32
CA PRO A 77 -2.56 -19.37 11.34
C PRO A 77 -3.62 -20.38 10.86
N LEU A 78 -3.93 -20.35 9.56
CA LEU A 78 -4.89 -21.26 8.92
C LEU A 78 -4.25 -22.58 8.48
N MET A 79 -2.95 -22.55 8.19
CA MET A 79 -2.20 -23.68 7.65
C MET A 79 -1.52 -24.52 8.74
N GLY A 80 -1.38 -23.98 9.96
CA GLY A 80 -0.62 -24.61 11.04
C GLY A 80 0.90 -24.62 10.79
N ASP A 81 1.61 -25.50 11.49
CA ASP A 81 3.06 -25.64 11.35
C ASP A 81 3.42 -26.35 10.04
N VAL A 82 3.69 -25.56 9.02
CA VAL A 82 4.09 -26.05 7.69
C VAL A 82 5.62 -26.05 7.57
N GLN A 83 6.17 -27.09 6.96
CA GLN A 83 7.61 -27.17 6.72
C GLN A 83 8.10 -25.98 5.88
N PRO A 84 9.33 -25.47 6.12
CA PRO A 84 9.88 -24.32 5.38
C PRO A 84 9.85 -24.50 3.85
N MET A 85 10.12 -25.71 3.36
CA MET A 85 10.09 -26.01 1.94
C MET A 85 8.69 -25.85 1.33
N THR A 86 7.63 -26.21 2.07
CA THR A 86 6.25 -26.05 1.63
C THR A 86 5.87 -24.58 1.54
N LYS A 87 6.35 -23.73 2.47
CA LYS A 87 6.16 -22.27 2.39
C LYS A 87 6.77 -21.69 1.11
N VAL A 88 8.02 -22.02 0.83
CA VAL A 88 8.70 -21.60 -0.41
C VAL A 88 7.98 -22.08 -1.66
N ALA A 89 7.50 -23.33 -1.67
CA ALA A 89 6.72 -23.87 -2.79
C ALA A 89 5.41 -23.09 -3.01
N LEU A 90 4.72 -22.70 -1.94
CA LEU A 90 3.53 -21.87 -2.03
C LEU A 90 3.82 -20.46 -2.53
N GLU A 91 4.89 -19.83 -2.06
CA GLU A 91 5.34 -18.51 -2.54
C GLU A 91 5.63 -18.54 -4.04
N ILE A 92 6.38 -19.56 -4.51
CA ILE A 92 6.65 -19.75 -5.92
C ILE A 92 5.36 -20.02 -6.69
N GLY A 93 4.44 -20.82 -6.14
CA GLY A 93 3.14 -21.09 -6.75
C GLY A 93 2.31 -19.81 -6.97
N VAL A 94 2.26 -18.93 -5.98
CA VAL A 94 1.59 -17.62 -6.08
C VAL A 94 2.25 -16.75 -7.15
N LEU A 95 3.59 -16.68 -7.18
CA LEU A 95 4.32 -15.92 -8.20
C LEU A 95 4.02 -16.44 -9.62
N ILE A 96 4.01 -17.74 -9.80
CA ILE A 96 3.67 -18.37 -11.10
C ILE A 96 2.22 -18.04 -11.48
N ALA A 97 1.27 -18.11 -10.55
CA ALA A 97 -0.13 -17.79 -10.80
C ALA A 97 -0.32 -16.35 -11.23
N ILE A 98 0.30 -15.39 -10.51
CA ILE A 98 0.25 -13.96 -10.86
C ILE A 98 0.91 -13.71 -12.21
N THR A 99 2.07 -14.33 -12.46
CA THR A 99 2.76 -14.21 -13.75
C THR A 99 1.90 -14.78 -14.89
N GLY A 100 1.27 -15.92 -14.68
CA GLY A 100 0.34 -16.51 -15.64
C GLY A 100 -0.84 -15.59 -15.96
N LEU A 101 -1.44 -14.97 -14.95
CA LEU A 101 -2.49 -13.97 -15.11
C LEU A 101 -2.03 -12.78 -15.96
N ASN A 102 -0.81 -12.30 -15.75
CA ASN A 102 -0.25 -11.21 -16.55
C ASN A 102 0.01 -11.60 -18.02
N ILE A 103 0.41 -12.85 -18.27
CA ILE A 103 0.61 -13.38 -19.64
C ILE A 103 -0.72 -13.47 -20.39
N LEU A 104 -1.85 -13.70 -19.71
CA LEU A 104 -3.19 -13.70 -20.32
C LEU A 104 -3.62 -12.32 -20.81
N GLY A 105 -2.85 -11.28 -20.49
CA GLY A 105 -3.01 -9.93 -20.99
C GLY A 105 -3.70 -8.97 -20.02
N VAL A 106 -3.62 -7.69 -20.36
CA VAL A 106 -4.04 -6.56 -19.50
C VAL A 106 -5.51 -6.64 -19.08
N LYS A 107 -6.38 -7.18 -19.93
CA LYS A 107 -7.81 -7.31 -19.59
C LYS A 107 -8.05 -8.33 -18.47
N ALA A 108 -7.38 -9.47 -18.54
CA ALA A 108 -7.51 -10.52 -17.51
C ALA A 108 -6.91 -10.04 -16.18
N ALA A 109 -5.71 -9.43 -16.21
CA ALA A 109 -5.07 -8.85 -15.05
C ALA A 109 -5.94 -7.75 -14.42
N GLY A 110 -6.49 -6.82 -15.22
CA GLY A 110 -7.37 -5.75 -14.72
C GLY A 110 -8.68 -6.26 -14.12
N TYR A 111 -9.28 -7.33 -14.68
CA TYR A 111 -10.45 -7.94 -14.06
C TYR A 111 -10.12 -8.60 -12.72
N ALA A 112 -9.00 -9.31 -12.63
CA ALA A 112 -8.54 -9.91 -11.37
C ALA A 112 -8.27 -8.83 -10.30
N GLU A 113 -7.60 -7.73 -10.69
CA GLU A 113 -7.34 -6.58 -9.83
C GLU A 113 -8.64 -5.95 -9.32
N PHE A 114 -9.63 -5.77 -10.20
CA PHE A 114 -10.96 -5.28 -9.80
C PHE A 114 -11.63 -6.19 -8.78
N VAL A 115 -11.64 -7.51 -9.02
CA VAL A 115 -12.22 -8.48 -8.08
C VAL A 115 -11.51 -8.43 -6.72
N PHE A 116 -10.17 -8.42 -6.70
CA PHE A 116 -9.42 -8.31 -5.45
C PHE A 116 -9.64 -6.98 -4.75
N THR A 117 -9.81 -5.89 -5.49
CA THR A 117 -10.13 -4.57 -4.93
C THR A 117 -11.50 -4.59 -4.25
N VAL A 118 -12.52 -5.16 -4.87
CA VAL A 118 -13.84 -5.31 -4.25
C VAL A 118 -13.75 -6.19 -3.00
N LEU A 119 -13.05 -7.33 -3.09
CA LEU A 119 -12.86 -8.25 -1.98
C LEU A 119 -12.16 -7.61 -0.78
N LYS A 120 -11.21 -6.69 -0.99
CA LYS A 120 -10.55 -5.97 0.11
C LYS A 120 -11.37 -4.79 0.64
N VAL A 121 -12.05 -4.05 -0.24
CA VAL A 121 -12.79 -2.84 0.15
C VAL A 121 -14.06 -3.19 0.94
N VAL A 122 -14.77 -4.25 0.55
CA VAL A 122 -16.01 -4.66 1.23
C VAL A 122 -15.79 -4.93 2.73
N PRO A 123 -14.86 -5.79 3.17
CA PRO A 123 -14.60 -5.99 4.59
C PRO A 123 -14.08 -4.73 5.28
N LEU A 124 -13.20 -3.96 4.61
CA LEU A 124 -12.66 -2.70 5.15
C LEU A 124 -13.75 -1.65 5.38
N ALA A 125 -14.82 -1.64 4.59
CA ALA A 125 -15.96 -0.77 4.80
C ALA A 125 -16.93 -1.34 5.85
N LEU A 126 -17.21 -2.63 5.81
CA LEU A 126 -18.16 -3.27 6.72
C LEU A 126 -17.71 -3.25 8.17
N VAL A 127 -16.42 -3.53 8.44
CA VAL A 127 -15.91 -3.59 9.81
C VAL A 127 -16.02 -2.23 10.54
N PRO A 128 -15.59 -1.09 9.97
CA PRO A 128 -15.81 0.21 10.61
C PRO A 128 -17.29 0.59 10.72
N LEU A 129 -18.10 0.34 9.68
CA LEU A 129 -19.52 0.66 9.71
C LEU A 129 -20.25 -0.12 10.83
N TRP A 130 -19.94 -1.40 10.96
CA TRP A 130 -20.47 -2.21 12.05
C TRP A 130 -19.91 -1.78 13.41
N GLY A 131 -18.63 -1.43 13.45
CA GLY A 131 -17.93 -0.98 14.66
C GLY A 131 -18.43 0.36 15.20
N LEU A 132 -19.03 1.23 14.37
CA LEU A 132 -19.54 2.54 14.81
C LEU A 132 -20.55 2.43 15.96
N GLN A 133 -21.35 1.37 16.01
CA GLN A 133 -22.32 1.14 17.09
C GLN A 133 -21.69 0.81 18.45
N TYR A 134 -20.40 0.42 18.45
CA TYR A 134 -19.65 0.10 19.66
C TYR A 134 -18.67 1.21 20.08
N VAL A 135 -18.71 2.35 19.41
CA VAL A 135 -17.85 3.50 19.75
C VAL A 135 -18.29 4.10 21.09
N GLN A 136 -17.39 4.06 22.06
CA GLN A 136 -17.56 4.68 23.36
C GLN A 136 -16.64 5.89 23.46
N LEU A 137 -17.20 7.06 23.76
CA LEU A 137 -16.44 8.31 23.83
C LEU A 137 -15.39 8.29 24.95
N ASP A 138 -15.62 7.51 25.98
CA ASP A 138 -14.68 7.36 27.11
C ASP A 138 -13.34 6.72 26.68
N HIS A 139 -13.32 5.98 25.59
CA HIS A 139 -12.08 5.41 25.03
C HIS A 139 -11.17 6.48 24.40
N PHE A 140 -11.67 7.68 24.14
CA PHE A 140 -10.90 8.79 23.59
C PHE A 140 -10.21 9.65 24.67
N ILE A 141 -10.25 9.23 25.94
CA ILE A 141 -9.62 9.92 27.06
C ILE A 141 -8.73 8.92 27.83
N PRO A 142 -7.42 9.20 28.03
CA PRO A 142 -6.67 10.39 27.64
C PRO A 142 -6.17 10.36 26.18
N PHE A 143 -6.17 11.51 25.53
CA PHE A 143 -5.76 11.67 24.11
C PHE A 143 -4.31 11.23 23.83
N ASN A 144 -3.43 11.27 24.81
CA ASN A 144 -2.04 10.82 24.73
C ASN A 144 -1.69 9.93 25.94
N PRO A 145 -2.07 8.63 25.94
CA PRO A 145 -1.87 7.76 27.08
C PRO A 145 -0.39 7.48 27.38
N THR A 146 0.50 7.60 26.40
CA THR A 146 1.94 7.32 26.53
C THR A 146 2.76 8.50 27.02
N GLN A 147 2.14 9.68 27.20
CA GLN A 147 2.78 10.94 27.62
C GLN A 147 4.05 11.32 26.82
N HIS A 148 4.25 10.71 25.65
CA HIS A 148 5.33 11.14 24.74
C HIS A 148 5.02 12.55 24.20
N SER A 149 6.08 13.25 23.77
CA SER A 149 5.90 14.50 23.02
C SER A 149 4.92 14.26 21.86
N ILE A 150 3.87 15.08 21.76
CA ILE A 150 2.82 14.98 20.74
C ILE A 150 3.47 14.90 19.35
N PHE A 151 4.50 15.69 19.09
CA PHE A 151 5.22 15.69 17.82
C PHE A 151 5.93 14.37 17.53
N SER A 152 6.58 13.77 18.53
CA SER A 152 7.25 12.47 18.38
C SER A 152 6.24 11.34 18.17
N GLY A 153 5.15 11.33 18.94
CA GLY A 153 4.06 10.36 18.80
C GLY A 153 3.37 10.46 17.44
N LEU A 154 3.08 11.68 16.99
CA LEU A 154 2.45 11.94 15.69
C LEU A 154 3.35 11.51 14.54
N ASN A 155 4.66 11.81 14.59
CA ASN A 155 5.61 11.43 13.56
C ASN A 155 5.76 9.90 13.44
N ALA A 156 5.88 9.20 14.58
CA ALA A 156 5.95 7.75 14.59
C ALA A 156 4.66 7.10 14.08
N ALA A 157 3.49 7.63 14.48
CA ALA A 157 2.20 7.16 13.97
C ALA A 157 2.02 7.49 12.48
N ALA A 158 2.49 8.66 12.01
CA ALA A 158 2.43 9.05 10.60
C ALA A 158 3.26 8.13 9.70
N LEU A 159 4.41 7.65 10.14
CA LEU A 159 5.21 6.66 9.41
C LEU A 159 4.46 5.34 9.22
N LEU A 160 3.72 4.89 10.25
CA LEU A 160 2.92 3.67 10.17
C LEU A 160 1.68 3.84 9.26
N THR A 161 0.99 4.97 9.38
CA THR A 161 -0.19 5.26 8.55
C THR A 161 0.16 5.56 7.11
N LEU A 162 1.34 6.15 6.85
CA LEU A 162 1.83 6.41 5.50
C LEU A 162 1.94 5.11 4.68
N TRP A 163 2.32 4.01 5.32
CA TRP A 163 2.42 2.73 4.64
C TRP A 163 1.07 2.26 4.05
N GLY A 164 -0.03 2.59 4.71
CA GLY A 164 -1.37 2.32 4.18
C GLY A 164 -1.73 3.07 2.89
N PHE A 165 -0.97 4.11 2.53
CA PHE A 165 -1.19 4.95 1.34
C PHE A 165 -0.12 4.74 0.24
N ILE A 166 0.92 3.93 0.47
CA ILE A 166 2.00 3.74 -0.51
C ILE A 166 1.54 2.93 -1.72
N ASP A 167 0.56 2.05 -1.56
CA ASP A 167 0.08 1.15 -2.60
C ASP A 167 -1.27 1.60 -3.22
N VAL A 168 -1.58 2.90 -3.14
CA VAL A 168 -2.83 3.46 -3.69
C VAL A 168 -2.58 4.19 -5.01
#